data_40660853038402d4a277142d3c376d9a
#
_entry.id   40660853038402d4a277142d3c376d9a
#
_cell.length_a   1.000
_cell.length_b   1.000
_cell.length_c   1.000
_cell.angle_alpha   90.00
_cell.angle_beta   90.00
_cell.angle_gamma   90.00
#
_symmetry.space_group_name_H-M   'P 1'
#
loop_
_entity.id
_entity.type
_entity.pdbx_description
1 polymer ?
#
loop_
_entity_poly.entity_id
_entity_poly.type
_entity_poly.pdbx_seq_one_letter_code
_entity_poly.pdbx_strand_id
1 'polypeptide(L)'
;MKMPGFKTFLLACTLLILGLASQARASHTQGPVWKGVQYPTEVVMDESGQQSLETIRSRFARGEGMALSGNQQLALGGTNTGWLRIVLPAVTFPADAILTVVHPGLDAVALYDLLPGGDWQAQRSGDSLPVAEWSRPYLHPAFLLELLPGEPRAVYLAVRHSSPVGVYWQLWDRSSFDRQSSTLHMVLGAYLGFVVLVVVLSCFNAWNWRDPIHLVYAAYVVILGVGQLTLTGLAGEYF
;
A
#
# COMPACT_ATOMS: atom_id res chain seq x y z
N MET A 1 -45.35 -17.32 -4.81
CA MET A 1 -44.56 -18.46 -4.32
C MET A 1 -43.45 -17.90 -3.41
N LYS A 2 -43.58 -18.04 -2.08
CA LYS A 2 -42.62 -17.50 -1.11
C LYS A 2 -41.38 -18.41 -1.13
N MET A 3 -40.22 -17.89 -1.52
CA MET A 3 -38.94 -18.58 -1.43
C MET A 3 -38.39 -18.54 0.00
N PRO A 4 -38.49 -19.61 0.78
CA PRO A 4 -37.94 -19.61 2.16
C PRO A 4 -36.41 -19.62 2.23
N GLY A 5 -35.71 -19.94 1.13
CA GLY A 5 -34.26 -20.04 1.11
C GLY A 5 -33.48 -18.71 1.01
N PHE A 6 -34.10 -17.64 0.51
CA PHE A 6 -33.39 -16.36 0.29
C PHE A 6 -33.01 -15.65 1.61
N LYS A 7 -33.94 -15.67 2.60
CA LYS A 7 -33.63 -15.08 3.92
C LYS A 7 -32.57 -15.85 4.67
N THR A 8 -32.56 -17.17 4.56
CA THR A 8 -31.53 -18.05 5.19
C THR A 8 -30.17 -17.88 4.53
N PHE A 9 -30.13 -17.73 3.21
CA PHE A 9 -28.92 -17.46 2.47
C PHE A 9 -28.31 -16.07 2.82
N LEU A 10 -29.15 -15.03 2.89
CA LEU A 10 -28.72 -13.68 3.28
C LEU A 10 -28.14 -13.66 4.70
N LEU A 11 -28.79 -14.37 5.63
CA LEU A 11 -28.35 -14.50 7.01
C LEU A 11 -27.00 -15.22 7.11
N ALA A 12 -26.82 -16.29 6.33
CA ALA A 12 -25.56 -17.03 6.29
C ALA A 12 -24.40 -16.18 5.73
N CYS A 13 -24.64 -15.40 4.67
CA CYS A 13 -23.65 -14.47 4.12
C CYS A 13 -23.29 -13.36 5.12
N THR A 14 -24.28 -12.81 5.84
CA THR A 14 -24.02 -11.77 6.85
C THR A 14 -23.21 -12.31 8.03
N LEU A 15 -23.51 -13.53 8.48
CA LEU A 15 -22.75 -14.21 9.55
C LEU A 15 -21.33 -14.57 9.12
N LEU A 16 -21.13 -14.94 7.86
CA LEU A 16 -19.80 -15.21 7.31
C LEU A 16 -18.96 -13.94 7.26
N ILE A 17 -19.53 -12.82 6.80
CA ILE A 17 -18.85 -11.52 6.75
C ILE A 17 -18.53 -11.02 8.17
N LEU A 18 -19.45 -11.17 9.13
CA LEU A 18 -19.21 -10.80 10.53
C LEU A 18 -18.18 -11.71 11.19
N GLY A 19 -18.14 -12.99 10.84
CA GLY A 19 -17.14 -13.95 11.32
C GLY A 19 -15.73 -13.61 10.83
N LEU A 20 -15.59 -13.24 9.55
CA LEU A 20 -14.31 -12.80 8.97
C LEU A 20 -13.84 -11.47 9.57
N ALA A 21 -14.76 -10.54 9.80
CA ALA A 21 -14.44 -9.26 10.45
C ALA A 21 -14.02 -9.42 11.93
N SER A 22 -14.54 -10.43 12.64
CA SER A 22 -14.15 -10.70 14.03
C SER A 22 -12.78 -11.37 14.13
N GLN A 23 -12.42 -12.24 13.20
CA GLN A 23 -11.09 -12.86 13.16
C GLN A 23 -9.99 -11.83 12.82
N ALA A 24 -10.28 -10.83 11.99
CA ALA A 24 -9.36 -9.73 11.72
C ALA A 24 -9.03 -8.89 12.98
N ARG A 25 -9.92 -8.87 13.96
CA ARG A 25 -9.70 -8.19 15.26
C ARG A 25 -8.92 -9.02 16.30
N ALA A 26 -8.98 -10.35 16.23
CA ALA A 26 -8.39 -11.23 17.25
C ALA A 26 -6.87 -11.44 17.10
N SER A 27 -6.23 -11.01 16.01
CA SER A 27 -4.77 -11.16 15.81
C SER A 27 -3.94 -10.00 16.37
N HIS A 28 -4.47 -9.22 17.33
CA HIS A 28 -3.82 -8.00 17.85
C HIS A 28 -2.94 -8.21 19.08
N THR A 29 -2.42 -9.41 19.34
CA THR A 29 -1.52 -9.61 20.46
C THR A 29 -0.19 -10.23 20.02
N GLN A 30 0.87 -9.44 20.23
CA GLN A 30 2.29 -9.78 20.07
C GLN A 30 2.84 -9.64 18.64
N GLY A 31 2.92 -8.42 18.15
CA GLY A 31 3.80 -8.06 17.03
C GLY A 31 5.01 -7.30 17.56
N PRO A 32 6.12 -7.29 16.83
CA PRO A 32 7.31 -6.55 17.21
C PRO A 32 7.06 -5.04 17.29
N VAL A 33 7.97 -4.37 17.98
CA VAL A 33 7.90 -2.99 18.47
C VAL A 33 7.60 -1.93 17.38
N TRP A 34 7.68 -2.26 16.09
CA TRP A 34 7.57 -1.31 14.98
C TRP A 34 6.45 -1.61 13.96
N LYS A 35 5.47 -2.36 14.33
CA LYS A 35 4.33 -2.67 13.46
C LYS A 35 3.53 -1.40 13.10
N GLY A 36 3.69 -0.93 11.87
CA GLY A 36 3.01 0.26 11.37
C GLY A 36 3.40 1.55 12.10
N VAL A 37 4.60 1.62 12.65
CA VAL A 37 5.09 2.80 13.37
C VAL A 37 5.66 3.81 12.39
N GLN A 38 5.39 5.10 12.64
CA GLN A 38 6.06 6.21 11.99
C GLN A 38 7.14 6.78 12.91
N TYR A 39 8.24 7.18 12.29
CA TYR A 39 9.35 7.79 12.99
C TYR A 39 9.50 9.26 12.56
N PRO A 40 10.28 10.06 13.32
CA PRO A 40 10.53 11.44 12.96
C PRO A 40 10.98 11.56 11.50
N THR A 41 10.30 12.41 10.77
CA THR A 41 10.48 12.59 9.34
C THR A 41 10.61 14.07 9.06
N GLU A 42 11.60 14.42 8.25
CA GLU A 42 11.76 15.76 7.70
C GLU A 42 11.56 15.72 6.19
N VAL A 43 11.12 16.81 5.62
CA VAL A 43 10.90 16.94 4.18
C VAL A 43 11.63 18.13 3.60
N VAL A 44 12.22 17.96 2.43
CA VAL A 44 12.78 19.00 1.57
C VAL A 44 12.14 18.88 0.20
N MET A 45 11.64 19.98 -0.33
CA MET A 45 11.10 20.01 -1.69
C MET A 45 12.21 20.32 -2.70
N ASP A 46 12.28 19.53 -3.75
CA ASP A 46 13.09 19.77 -4.94
C ASP A 46 12.17 20.17 -6.09
N GLU A 47 12.08 21.47 -6.35
CA GLU A 47 11.21 22.02 -7.40
C GLU A 47 11.68 21.65 -8.80
N SER A 48 12.98 21.41 -8.98
CA SER A 48 13.55 20.98 -10.26
C SER A 48 13.32 19.51 -10.57
N GLY A 49 13.17 18.68 -9.53
CA GLY A 49 13.09 17.23 -9.60
C GLY A 49 14.37 16.55 -10.13
N GLN A 50 15.50 17.29 -10.15
CA GLN A 50 16.76 16.81 -10.72
C GLN A 50 17.93 16.80 -9.72
N GLN A 51 17.69 17.21 -8.47
CA GLN A 51 18.76 17.24 -7.48
C GLN A 51 19.23 15.83 -7.14
N SER A 52 20.55 15.70 -7.03
CA SER A 52 21.15 14.45 -6.62
C SER A 52 20.94 14.17 -5.13
N LEU A 53 21.00 12.89 -4.73
CA LEU A 53 20.94 12.50 -3.32
C LEU A 53 21.97 13.28 -2.47
N GLU A 54 23.19 13.49 -2.97
CA GLU A 54 24.22 14.23 -2.25
C GLU A 54 23.83 15.68 -1.98
N THR A 55 23.25 16.35 -2.98
CA THR A 55 22.73 17.73 -2.82
C THR A 55 21.62 17.76 -1.76
N ILE A 56 20.69 16.82 -1.81
CA ILE A 56 19.59 16.70 -0.86
C ILE A 56 20.11 16.45 0.56
N ARG A 57 21.06 15.55 0.73
CA ARG A 57 21.70 15.28 2.03
C ARG A 57 22.35 16.54 2.61
N SER A 58 23.05 17.29 1.77
CA SER A 58 23.65 18.56 2.17
C SER A 58 22.61 19.59 2.63
N ARG A 59 21.44 19.63 1.98
CA ARG A 59 20.31 20.49 2.38
C ARG A 59 19.76 20.08 3.76
N PHE A 60 19.57 18.79 4.01
CA PHE A 60 19.17 18.31 5.34
C PHE A 60 20.22 18.62 6.41
N ALA A 61 21.53 18.48 6.07
CA ALA A 61 22.61 18.81 7.00
C ALA A 61 22.67 20.30 7.37
N ARG A 62 22.22 21.18 6.46
CA ARG A 62 22.08 22.62 6.73
C ARG A 62 20.81 22.99 7.51
N GLY A 63 19.95 22.01 7.86
CA GLY A 63 18.71 22.24 8.57
C GLY A 63 17.58 22.81 7.72
N GLU A 64 17.62 22.62 6.39
CA GLU A 64 16.54 23.03 5.47
C GLU A 64 15.32 22.09 5.54
N GLY A 65 15.41 20.97 6.25
CA GLY A 65 14.33 20.01 6.42
C GLY A 65 13.21 20.58 7.31
N MET A 66 11.97 20.48 6.84
CA MET A 66 10.79 20.80 7.64
C MET A 66 10.24 19.52 8.25
N ALA A 67 9.87 19.54 9.54
CA ALA A 67 9.24 18.39 10.17
C ALA A 67 7.91 18.07 9.50
N LEU A 68 7.72 16.81 9.10
CA LEU A 68 6.48 16.32 8.48
C LEU A 68 5.55 15.79 9.56
N SER A 69 4.37 16.41 9.70
CA SER A 69 3.29 15.93 10.56
C SER A 69 2.40 14.96 9.78
N GLY A 70 1.90 13.92 10.44
CA GLY A 70 1.25 12.75 9.83
C GLY A 70 0.15 12.94 8.79
N ASN A 71 -0.49 14.12 8.70
CA ASN A 71 -1.54 14.44 7.72
C ASN A 71 -1.16 15.57 6.77
N GLN A 72 0.09 15.97 6.73
CA GLN A 72 0.53 17.06 5.88
C GLN A 72 0.64 16.59 4.42
N GLN A 73 0.01 17.34 3.51
CA GLN A 73 0.16 17.11 2.08
C GLN A 73 1.46 17.75 1.58
N LEU A 74 2.20 17.02 0.78
CA LEU A 74 3.32 17.54 0.03
C LEU A 74 2.81 18.24 -1.22
N ALA A 75 3.33 19.44 -1.48
CA ALA A 75 3.01 20.21 -2.69
C ALA A 75 3.72 19.61 -3.92
N LEU A 76 3.43 18.33 -4.21
CA LEU A 76 3.92 17.65 -5.40
C LEU A 76 3.13 18.13 -6.62
N GLY A 77 3.73 18.00 -7.80
CA GLY A 77 3.12 18.36 -9.07
C GLY A 77 4.18 18.74 -10.10
N GLY A 78 3.89 18.50 -11.38
CA GLY A 78 4.83 18.76 -12.45
C GLY A 78 6.13 17.96 -12.31
N THR A 79 7.26 18.66 -12.19
CA THR A 79 8.58 18.05 -12.02
C THR A 79 9.02 17.90 -10.56
N ASN A 80 8.26 18.45 -9.61
CA ASN A 80 8.66 18.52 -8.21
C ASN A 80 8.85 17.13 -7.60
N THR A 81 9.89 16.99 -6.76
CA THR A 81 10.15 15.78 -5.98
C THR A 81 10.17 16.14 -4.50
N GLY A 82 9.37 15.43 -3.71
CA GLY A 82 9.43 15.51 -2.25
C GLY A 82 10.47 14.53 -1.73
N TRP A 83 11.46 15.04 -1.01
CA TRP A 83 12.48 14.22 -0.36
C TRP A 83 12.22 14.15 1.14
N LEU A 84 12.02 12.92 1.63
CA LEU A 84 11.82 12.67 3.06
C LEU A 84 13.08 12.06 3.64
N ARG A 85 13.54 12.59 4.76
CA ARG A 85 14.56 11.99 5.61
C ARG A 85 13.86 11.29 6.77
N ILE A 86 13.96 9.96 6.82
CA ILE A 86 13.34 9.13 7.83
C ILE A 86 14.46 8.58 8.71
N VAL A 87 14.38 8.82 10.02
CA VAL A 87 15.35 8.29 10.98
C VAL A 87 14.84 6.96 11.50
N LEU A 88 15.48 5.88 11.09
CA LEU A 88 15.15 4.52 11.54
C LEU A 88 15.64 4.28 12.98
N PRO A 89 14.93 3.46 13.76
CA PRO A 89 15.31 3.17 15.14
C PRO A 89 16.61 2.35 15.21
N ALA A 90 17.33 2.50 16.29
CA ALA A 90 18.37 1.55 16.68
C ALA A 90 17.73 0.21 17.03
N VAL A 91 18.37 -0.88 16.62
CA VAL A 91 17.96 -2.25 16.97
C VAL A 91 19.07 -2.96 17.72
N THR A 92 18.69 -3.93 18.55
CA THR A 92 19.67 -4.71 19.34
C THR A 92 20.25 -5.87 18.53
N PHE A 93 19.46 -6.41 17.60
CA PHE A 93 19.84 -7.53 16.73
C PHE A 93 19.49 -7.18 15.29
N PRO A 94 20.22 -7.73 14.29
CA PRO A 94 19.86 -7.56 12.89
C PRO A 94 18.42 -7.99 12.63
N ALA A 95 17.68 -7.21 11.87
CA ALA A 95 16.29 -7.51 11.57
C ALA A 95 15.88 -7.02 10.20
N ASP A 96 15.12 -7.85 9.49
CA ASP A 96 14.47 -7.46 8.23
C ASP A 96 13.27 -6.57 8.51
N ALA A 97 13.25 -5.40 7.92
CA ALA A 97 12.15 -4.45 7.99
C ALA A 97 11.60 -4.16 6.58
N ILE A 98 10.34 -3.78 6.51
CA ILE A 98 9.70 -3.34 5.27
C ILE A 98 9.13 -1.95 5.51
N LEU A 99 9.60 -1.00 4.70
CA LEU A 99 9.05 0.35 4.65
C LEU A 99 8.01 0.40 3.53
N THR A 100 6.77 0.72 3.89
CA THR A 100 5.68 0.88 2.92
C THR A 100 5.27 2.34 2.82
N VAL A 101 4.97 2.80 1.61
CA VAL A 101 4.34 4.11 1.37
C VAL A 101 2.88 3.88 1.02
N VAL A 102 1.98 4.23 1.93
CA VAL A 102 0.56 3.88 1.85
C VAL A 102 -0.17 4.81 0.87
N HIS A 103 0.10 4.59 -0.40
CA HIS A 103 -0.61 5.26 -1.50
C HIS A 103 -0.43 4.40 -2.77
N PRO A 104 -1.49 3.84 -3.33
CA PRO A 104 -1.39 2.88 -4.43
C PRO A 104 -0.99 3.50 -5.78
N GLY A 105 -1.27 4.78 -6.01
CA GLY A 105 -1.10 5.44 -7.29
C GLY A 105 -0.01 6.52 -7.30
N LEU A 106 1.13 6.30 -6.63
CA LEU A 106 2.27 7.22 -6.73
C LEU A 106 3.02 7.00 -8.06
N ASP A 107 3.31 8.08 -8.78
CA ASP A 107 3.97 8.00 -10.08
C ASP A 107 5.37 7.38 -9.97
N ALA A 108 6.19 7.84 -9.02
CA ALA A 108 7.50 7.28 -8.76
C ALA A 108 7.91 7.46 -7.30
N VAL A 109 8.47 6.41 -6.74
CA VAL A 109 9.04 6.40 -5.38
C VAL A 109 10.40 5.72 -5.41
N ALA A 110 11.41 6.35 -4.82
CA ALA A 110 12.74 5.77 -4.69
C ALA A 110 13.22 5.87 -3.24
N LEU A 111 13.60 4.73 -2.67
CA LEU A 111 14.23 4.66 -1.36
C LEU A 111 15.75 4.53 -1.53
N TYR A 112 16.49 5.36 -0.84
CA TYR A 112 17.95 5.32 -0.77
C TYR A 112 18.39 4.92 0.64
N ASP A 113 19.09 3.81 0.74
CA ASP A 113 19.63 3.26 1.97
C ASP A 113 21.16 3.16 1.88
N LEU A 114 21.85 3.47 2.97
CA LEU A 114 23.30 3.35 3.06
C LEU A 114 23.66 1.95 3.53
N LEU A 115 24.30 1.19 2.66
CA LEU A 115 24.79 -0.15 2.97
C LEU A 115 25.98 -0.12 3.93
N PRO A 116 26.27 -1.22 4.65
CA PRO A 116 27.43 -1.30 5.55
C PRO A 116 28.78 -1.04 4.87
N GLY A 117 28.87 -1.22 3.55
CA GLY A 117 30.04 -0.92 2.73
C GLY A 117 30.27 0.55 2.42
N GLY A 118 29.32 1.42 2.78
CA GLY A 118 29.37 2.85 2.48
C GLY A 118 28.74 3.24 1.14
N ASP A 119 28.25 2.27 0.38
CA ASP A 119 27.56 2.50 -0.89
C ASP A 119 26.07 2.77 -0.68
N TRP A 120 25.49 3.63 -1.53
CA TRP A 120 24.06 3.91 -1.54
C TRP A 120 23.32 2.93 -2.44
N GLN A 121 22.39 2.17 -1.86
CA GLN A 121 21.45 1.35 -2.61
C GLN A 121 20.20 2.14 -2.90
N ALA A 122 19.75 2.15 -4.16
CA ALA A 122 18.47 2.73 -4.56
C ALA A 122 17.48 1.61 -4.91
N GLN A 123 16.34 1.61 -4.24
CA GLN A 123 15.19 0.76 -4.57
C GLN A 123 14.09 1.63 -5.16
N ARG A 124 13.41 1.17 -6.22
CA ARG A 124 12.41 1.94 -6.95
C ARG A 124 11.07 1.23 -7.00
N SER A 125 9.99 2.01 -7.04
CA SER A 125 8.61 1.56 -7.17
C SER A 125 7.75 2.71 -7.69
N GLY A 126 6.51 2.45 -8.06
CA GLY A 126 5.52 3.43 -8.50
C GLY A 126 4.99 3.16 -9.90
N ASP A 127 3.88 3.80 -10.26
CA ASP A 127 3.12 3.52 -11.50
C ASP A 127 3.88 3.83 -12.79
N SER A 128 4.95 4.65 -12.71
CA SER A 128 5.82 4.92 -13.86
C SER A 128 6.78 3.77 -14.20
N LEU A 129 6.82 2.72 -13.36
CA LEU A 129 7.68 1.56 -13.55
C LEU A 129 6.82 0.29 -13.68
N PRO A 130 7.16 -0.63 -14.61
CA PRO A 130 6.54 -1.96 -14.61
C PRO A 130 6.69 -2.64 -13.25
N VAL A 131 5.65 -3.31 -12.78
CA VAL A 131 5.66 -3.98 -11.46
C VAL A 131 6.80 -5.00 -11.34
N ALA A 132 7.21 -5.61 -12.43
CA ALA A 132 8.36 -6.52 -12.48
C ALA A 132 9.70 -5.85 -12.10
N GLU A 133 9.79 -4.53 -12.20
CA GLU A 133 10.98 -3.73 -11.83
C GLU A 133 10.90 -3.17 -10.41
N TRP A 134 9.78 -3.35 -9.71
CA TRP A 134 9.65 -2.94 -8.32
C TRP A 134 10.53 -3.80 -7.42
N SER A 135 11.16 -3.16 -6.46
CA SER A 135 11.98 -3.86 -5.46
C SER A 135 11.19 -4.94 -4.70
N ARG A 136 9.89 -4.70 -4.49
CA ARG A 136 8.94 -5.66 -3.95
C ARG A 136 7.55 -5.38 -4.54
N PRO A 137 7.00 -6.30 -5.37
CA PRO A 137 5.60 -6.21 -5.81
C PRO A 137 4.64 -6.26 -4.63
N TYR A 138 3.79 -5.25 -4.53
CA TYR A 138 2.76 -5.14 -3.50
C TYR A 138 1.71 -4.11 -3.93
N LEU A 139 0.60 -4.00 -3.20
CA LEU A 139 -0.47 -3.02 -3.47
C LEU A 139 -0.01 -1.55 -3.36
N HIS A 140 1.06 -1.31 -2.63
CA HIS A 140 1.68 0.00 -2.42
C HIS A 140 3.20 -0.12 -2.59
N PRO A 141 3.91 0.99 -2.87
CA PRO A 141 5.37 0.99 -2.84
C PRO A 141 5.89 0.40 -1.52
N ALA A 142 6.67 -0.68 -1.62
CA ALA A 142 7.25 -1.40 -0.50
C ALA A 142 8.73 -1.65 -0.74
N PHE A 143 9.54 -1.43 0.30
CA PHE A 143 11.00 -1.48 0.22
C PHE A 143 11.55 -2.35 1.34
N LEU A 144 12.50 -3.23 1.02
CA LEU A 144 13.17 -4.07 2.00
C LEU A 144 14.35 -3.29 2.60
N LEU A 145 14.43 -3.31 3.92
CA LEU A 145 15.50 -2.71 4.70
C LEU A 145 16.09 -3.75 5.64
N GLU A 146 17.41 -3.78 5.73
CA GLU A 146 18.10 -4.52 6.77
C GLU A 146 18.48 -3.56 7.90
N LEU A 147 17.86 -3.70 9.06
CA LEU A 147 18.20 -2.95 10.25
C LEU A 147 19.36 -3.64 10.96
N LEU A 148 20.48 -2.92 11.06
CA LEU A 148 21.68 -3.40 11.74
C LEU A 148 21.73 -2.88 13.16
N PRO A 149 22.32 -3.64 14.11
CA PRO A 149 22.58 -3.16 15.47
C PRO A 149 23.47 -1.93 15.46
N GLY A 150 23.17 -0.98 16.32
CA GLY A 150 23.98 0.23 16.44
C GLY A 150 23.17 1.48 16.66
N GLU A 151 23.60 2.58 16.05
CA GLU A 151 22.94 3.87 16.15
C GLU A 151 21.76 4.02 15.16
N PRO A 152 20.82 4.93 15.48
CA PRO A 152 19.77 5.29 14.53
C PRO A 152 20.39 5.78 13.22
N ARG A 153 19.86 5.32 12.09
CA ARG A 153 20.34 5.73 10.77
C ARG A 153 19.24 6.38 9.95
N ALA A 154 19.63 7.27 9.04
CA ALA A 154 18.70 7.94 8.16
C ALA A 154 18.63 7.24 6.81
N VAL A 155 17.41 7.02 6.31
CA VAL A 155 17.12 6.67 4.92
C VAL A 155 16.44 7.84 4.24
N TYR A 156 16.57 7.91 2.92
CA TYR A 156 16.00 9.00 2.13
C TYR A 156 14.98 8.44 1.15
N LEU A 157 13.78 9.02 1.15
CA LEU A 157 12.69 8.62 0.28
C LEU A 157 12.36 9.77 -0.66
N ALA A 158 12.58 9.57 -1.96
CA ALA A 158 12.17 10.50 -3.00
C ALA A 158 10.78 10.11 -3.51
N VAL A 159 9.84 11.03 -3.48
CA VAL A 159 8.45 10.81 -3.93
C VAL A 159 8.12 11.82 -5.02
N ARG A 160 7.60 11.33 -6.14
CA ARG A 160 7.11 12.13 -7.24
C ARG A 160 5.67 11.74 -7.54
N HIS A 161 4.83 12.75 -7.75
CA HIS A 161 3.44 12.56 -8.15
C HIS A 161 2.94 13.78 -8.91
N SER A 162 1.98 13.56 -9.81
CA SER A 162 1.42 14.59 -10.70
C SER A 162 0.55 15.64 -9.98
N SER A 163 0.14 15.38 -8.74
CA SER A 163 -0.70 16.28 -7.93
C SER A 163 -0.25 16.30 -6.46
N PRO A 164 -0.65 17.32 -5.67
CA PRO A 164 -0.40 17.33 -4.22
C PRO A 164 -0.97 16.09 -3.54
N VAL A 165 -0.17 15.42 -2.72
CA VAL A 165 -0.55 14.17 -2.05
C VAL A 165 -0.01 14.10 -0.63
N GLY A 166 -0.78 13.50 0.28
CA GLY A 166 -0.31 13.12 1.60
C GLY A 166 0.57 11.89 1.52
N VAL A 167 1.83 12.04 1.88
CA VAL A 167 2.74 10.89 1.93
C VAL A 167 2.69 10.29 3.31
N TYR A 168 2.11 9.11 3.40
CA TYR A 168 2.00 8.34 4.62
C TYR A 168 2.83 7.08 4.48
N TRP A 169 3.79 6.84 5.37
CA TRP A 169 4.65 5.67 5.34
C TRP A 169 4.61 4.92 6.67
N GLN A 170 4.95 3.64 6.64
CA GLN A 170 4.95 2.77 7.81
C GLN A 170 6.14 1.83 7.75
N LEU A 171 6.74 1.57 8.91
CA LEU A 171 7.76 0.56 9.07
C LEU A 171 7.15 -0.69 9.69
N TRP A 172 7.46 -1.84 9.11
CA TRP A 172 6.96 -3.15 9.52
C TRP A 172 8.12 -4.11 9.72
N ASP A 173 8.03 -5.00 10.66
CA ASP A 173 8.82 -6.21 10.62
C ASP A 173 8.29 -7.14 9.52
N ARG A 174 9.19 -7.95 8.96
CA ARG A 174 8.88 -8.82 7.83
C ARG A 174 7.71 -9.76 8.11
N SER A 175 7.68 -10.36 9.31
CA SER A 175 6.67 -11.35 9.67
C SER A 175 5.27 -10.74 9.82
N SER A 176 5.18 -9.54 10.40
CA SER A 176 3.92 -8.80 10.52
C SER A 176 3.43 -8.28 9.17
N PHE A 177 4.35 -7.82 8.31
CA PHE A 177 4.01 -7.40 6.97
C PHE A 177 3.45 -8.58 6.14
N ASP A 178 4.14 -9.73 6.13
CA ASP A 178 3.72 -10.90 5.36
C ASP A 178 2.35 -11.42 5.84
N ARG A 179 2.09 -11.38 7.14
CA ARG A 179 0.78 -11.73 7.71
C ARG A 179 -0.30 -10.75 7.30
N GLN A 180 -0.02 -9.44 7.39
CA GLN A 180 -0.95 -8.39 6.97
C GLN A 180 -1.26 -8.50 5.48
N SER A 181 -0.24 -8.67 4.64
CA SER A 181 -0.35 -8.87 3.20
C SER A 181 -1.23 -10.08 2.87
N SER A 182 -0.92 -11.24 3.46
CA SER A 182 -1.71 -12.47 3.26
C SER A 182 -3.18 -12.29 3.67
N THR A 183 -3.44 -11.62 4.79
CA THR A 183 -4.82 -11.35 5.24
C THR A 183 -5.54 -10.45 4.25
N LEU A 184 -4.88 -9.41 3.76
CA LEU A 184 -5.46 -8.47 2.81
C LEU A 184 -5.78 -9.15 1.47
N HIS A 185 -4.85 -9.95 0.93
CA HIS A 185 -5.09 -10.72 -0.30
C HIS A 185 -6.22 -11.73 -0.13
N MET A 186 -6.32 -12.38 1.02
CA MET A 186 -7.42 -13.29 1.31
C MET A 186 -8.78 -12.57 1.33
N VAL A 187 -8.87 -11.40 1.97
CA VAL A 187 -10.10 -10.59 2.02
C VAL A 187 -10.47 -10.08 0.62
N LEU A 188 -9.51 -9.56 -0.13
CA LEU A 188 -9.74 -9.11 -1.52
C LEU A 188 -10.13 -10.27 -2.43
N GLY A 189 -9.49 -11.43 -2.30
CA GLY A 189 -9.85 -12.63 -3.05
C GLY A 189 -11.27 -13.11 -2.74
N ALA A 190 -11.67 -13.12 -1.46
CA ALA A 190 -13.03 -13.47 -1.06
C ALA A 190 -14.06 -12.47 -1.62
N TYR A 191 -13.74 -11.17 -1.58
CA TYR A 191 -14.58 -10.12 -2.17
C TYR A 191 -14.75 -10.33 -3.69
N LEU A 192 -13.66 -10.54 -4.43
CA LEU A 192 -13.71 -10.78 -5.88
C LEU A 192 -14.47 -12.07 -6.21
N GLY A 193 -14.27 -13.13 -5.44
CA GLY A 193 -15.05 -14.37 -5.58
C GLY A 193 -16.55 -14.13 -5.40
N PHE A 194 -16.93 -13.29 -4.44
CA PHE A 194 -18.32 -12.90 -4.26
C PHE A 194 -18.87 -12.08 -5.45
N VAL A 195 -18.09 -11.13 -5.98
CA VAL A 195 -18.44 -10.37 -7.19
C VAL A 195 -18.70 -11.31 -8.36
N VAL A 196 -17.80 -12.25 -8.62
CA VAL A 196 -17.97 -13.26 -9.67
C VAL A 196 -19.24 -14.09 -9.46
N LEU A 197 -19.49 -14.54 -8.23
CA LEU A 197 -20.72 -15.30 -7.91
C LEU A 197 -21.99 -14.48 -8.21
N VAL A 198 -22.03 -13.19 -7.84
CA VAL A 198 -23.17 -12.31 -8.12
C VAL A 198 -23.37 -12.13 -9.64
N VAL A 199 -22.30 -11.98 -10.41
CA VAL A 199 -22.38 -11.88 -11.88
C VAL A 199 -22.95 -13.17 -12.47
N VAL A 200 -22.44 -14.33 -12.06
CA VAL A 200 -22.91 -15.64 -12.55
C VAL A 200 -24.40 -15.84 -12.23
N LEU A 201 -24.82 -15.54 -10.99
CA LEU A 201 -26.23 -15.65 -10.59
C LEU A 201 -27.12 -14.69 -11.38
N SER A 202 -26.65 -13.46 -11.65
CA SER A 202 -27.37 -12.48 -12.45
C SER A 202 -27.55 -12.95 -13.91
N CYS A 203 -26.51 -13.48 -14.50
CA CYS A 203 -26.58 -14.06 -15.86
C CYS A 203 -27.54 -15.29 -15.89
N PHE A 204 -27.47 -16.15 -14.89
CA PHE A 204 -28.39 -17.29 -14.77
C PHE A 204 -29.84 -16.84 -14.65
N ASN A 205 -30.13 -15.81 -13.83
CA ASN A 205 -31.47 -15.25 -13.70
C ASN A 205 -31.95 -14.61 -15.01
N ALA A 206 -31.08 -13.87 -15.72
CA ALA A 206 -31.41 -13.31 -17.02
C ALA A 206 -31.83 -14.40 -18.03
N TRP A 207 -31.11 -15.52 -18.04
CA TRP A 207 -31.43 -16.66 -18.90
C TRP A 207 -32.76 -17.33 -18.53
N ASN A 208 -32.95 -17.61 -17.22
CA ASN A 208 -34.12 -18.34 -16.72
C ASN A 208 -35.43 -17.52 -16.82
N TRP A 209 -35.36 -16.21 -16.51
CA TRP A 209 -36.53 -15.35 -16.50
C TRP A 209 -36.72 -14.58 -17.80
N ARG A 210 -35.74 -14.67 -18.75
CA ARG A 210 -35.70 -13.90 -20.01
C ARG A 210 -35.84 -12.39 -19.81
N ASP A 211 -35.36 -11.89 -18.67
CA ASP A 211 -35.42 -10.48 -18.30
C ASP A 211 -34.02 -9.85 -18.40
N PRO A 212 -33.82 -8.90 -19.35
CA PRO A 212 -32.54 -8.28 -19.60
C PRO A 212 -32.05 -7.39 -18.45
N ILE A 213 -32.91 -7.04 -17.49
CA ILE A 213 -32.52 -6.20 -16.34
C ILE A 213 -31.41 -6.83 -15.52
N HIS A 214 -31.39 -8.17 -15.43
CA HIS A 214 -30.33 -8.91 -14.74
C HIS A 214 -28.97 -8.80 -15.44
N LEU A 215 -28.94 -8.64 -16.76
CA LEU A 215 -27.68 -8.39 -17.50
C LEU A 215 -27.14 -7.00 -17.23
N VAL A 216 -28.02 -5.99 -17.18
CA VAL A 216 -27.63 -4.63 -16.81
C VAL A 216 -27.03 -4.60 -15.40
N TYR A 217 -27.66 -5.32 -14.47
CA TYR A 217 -27.12 -5.46 -13.10
C TYR A 217 -25.77 -6.17 -13.08
N ALA A 218 -25.61 -7.26 -13.84
CA ALA A 218 -24.31 -7.95 -13.97
C ALA A 218 -23.23 -7.01 -14.51
N ALA A 219 -23.52 -6.26 -15.57
CA ALA A 219 -22.59 -5.28 -16.12
C ALA A 219 -22.19 -4.20 -15.09
N TYR A 220 -23.15 -3.69 -14.35
CA TYR A 220 -22.89 -2.73 -13.26
C TYR A 220 -21.97 -3.30 -12.19
N VAL A 221 -22.20 -4.54 -11.74
CA VAL A 221 -21.37 -5.21 -10.73
C VAL A 221 -19.93 -5.45 -11.26
N VAL A 222 -19.79 -5.80 -12.55
CA VAL A 222 -18.45 -5.94 -13.17
C VAL A 222 -17.70 -4.62 -13.16
N ILE A 223 -18.36 -3.52 -13.56
CA ILE A 223 -17.74 -2.18 -13.59
C ILE A 223 -17.29 -1.78 -12.17
N LEU A 224 -18.12 -2.01 -11.15
CA LEU A 224 -17.74 -1.76 -9.77
C LEU A 224 -16.56 -2.63 -9.32
N GLY A 225 -16.56 -3.91 -9.70
CA GLY A 225 -15.47 -4.84 -9.38
C GLY A 225 -14.14 -4.39 -9.99
N VAL A 226 -14.14 -3.98 -11.26
CA VAL A 226 -12.96 -3.43 -11.94
C VAL A 226 -12.51 -2.13 -11.28
N GLY A 227 -13.44 -1.24 -10.94
CA GLY A 227 -13.11 -0.01 -10.21
C GLY A 227 -12.43 -0.28 -8.87
N GLN A 228 -12.91 -1.28 -8.14
CA GLN A 228 -12.27 -1.68 -6.86
C GLN A 228 -10.87 -2.26 -7.06
N LEU A 229 -10.62 -3.07 -8.10
CA LEU A 229 -9.29 -3.58 -8.42
C LEU A 229 -8.29 -2.44 -8.65
N THR A 230 -8.72 -1.40 -9.37
CA THR A 230 -7.88 -0.22 -9.64
C THR A 230 -7.64 0.60 -8.37
N LEU A 231 -8.68 0.89 -7.60
CA LEU A 231 -8.59 1.70 -6.38
C LEU A 231 -7.77 1.03 -5.26
N THR A 232 -7.77 -0.29 -5.19
CA THR A 232 -6.99 -1.03 -4.19
C THR A 232 -5.53 -1.24 -4.58
N GLY A 233 -5.12 -0.89 -5.81
CA GLY A 233 -3.79 -1.17 -6.33
C GLY A 233 -3.58 -2.62 -6.78
N LEU A 234 -4.60 -3.49 -6.63
CA LEU A 234 -4.49 -4.90 -7.01
C LEU A 234 -4.32 -5.07 -8.52
N ALA A 235 -4.92 -4.19 -9.32
CA ALA A 235 -4.71 -4.18 -10.77
C ALA A 235 -3.23 -3.93 -11.12
N GLY A 236 -2.55 -3.01 -10.43
CA GLY A 236 -1.14 -2.72 -10.65
C GLY A 236 -0.19 -3.84 -10.20
N GLU A 237 -0.62 -4.72 -9.29
CA GLU A 237 0.21 -5.86 -8.84
C GLU A 237 0.25 -6.98 -9.90
N TYR A 238 -0.81 -7.14 -10.72
CA TYR A 238 -0.97 -8.28 -11.65
C TYR A 238 -0.92 -7.88 -13.13
N PHE A 239 -1.08 -6.61 -13.46
CA PHE A 239 -1.09 -6.06 -14.82
C PHE A 239 -0.07 -4.94 -15.00
#